data_1cb8d9d26e78688eb72555b4cdfe006d
#
_entry.id   1cb8d9d26e78688eb72555b4cdfe006d
#
_cell.length_a   1.000
_cell.length_b   1.000
_cell.length_c   1.000
_cell.angle_alpha   90.00
_cell.angle_beta   90.00
_cell.angle_gamma   90.00
#
_symmetry.space_group_name_H-M   'P 1'
#
loop_
_entity.id
_entity.type
_entity.pdbx_description
1 polymer ?
#
loop_
_entity_poly.entity_id
_entity_poly.type
_entity_poly.pdbx_seq_one_letter_code
_entity_poly.pdbx_strand_id
1 'polypeptide(L)'
;MVTDHISKAPAISPLAVRDRTGSVSIGEVIAVLNGEINGLHIRQAFSTEVAEEITANFTHNPGLKERRDGVPGQYVGASHYRTSAAAYYPESESVRPFVEALFGDFVDPVHGLFDALKRELNKHSIELRLARSARGQANICRAFCWSGAGSFALEPHDDVAQVLNAGNDSEISAVAKNTVVALNFYLRMPEEGGSLRIWSHKPTVVDRKSQGVETTGYPYSLGYLEAIPKHDFQLKAGDIALIDGGFIHAVTAQSTNGRRRLLLNNFLGFARPDLVLWWT
;
A
#
# COMPACT_ATOMS: atom_id res chain seq x y z
N MET A 1 27.38 35.98 -0.67
CA MET A 1 27.95 34.63 -0.60
C MET A 1 26.76 33.66 -0.73
N VAL A 2 26.60 33.09 -1.91
CA VAL A 2 25.63 32.00 -2.16
C VAL A 2 26.30 30.75 -1.65
N THR A 3 25.85 30.22 -0.53
CA THR A 3 26.27 28.91 -0.06
C THR A 3 25.66 27.88 -1.00
N ASP A 4 26.47 27.32 -1.88
CA ASP A 4 26.16 26.12 -2.64
C ASP A 4 25.78 25.01 -1.65
N HIS A 5 24.50 24.79 -1.48
CA HIS A 5 24.02 23.56 -0.89
C HIS A 5 24.28 22.43 -1.91
N ILE A 6 25.49 21.87 -1.86
CA ILE A 6 25.80 20.62 -2.52
C ILE A 6 24.79 19.59 -1.91
N SER A 7 23.73 19.32 -2.65
CA SER A 7 22.80 18.26 -2.31
C SER A 7 23.59 16.95 -2.25
N LYS A 8 23.80 16.46 -1.03
CA LYS A 8 24.47 15.17 -0.83
C LYS A 8 23.64 14.10 -1.54
N ALA A 9 24.28 13.30 -2.37
CA ALA A 9 23.60 12.22 -3.07
C ALA A 9 22.84 11.31 -2.04
N PRO A 10 21.61 10.88 -2.34
CA PRO A 10 20.83 10.05 -1.44
C PRO A 10 21.57 8.75 -1.13
N ALA A 11 21.49 8.31 0.12
CA ALA A 11 22.11 7.06 0.55
C ALA A 11 21.39 5.87 -0.10
N ILE A 12 22.15 4.94 -0.68
CA ILE A 12 21.59 3.70 -1.23
C ILE A 12 21.28 2.75 -0.07
N SER A 13 20.04 2.29 -0.01
CA SER A 13 19.56 1.24 0.91
C SER A 13 19.40 -0.06 0.11
N PRO A 14 20.09 -1.16 0.45
CA PRO A 14 19.96 -2.41 -0.29
C PRO A 14 18.51 -2.89 -0.36
N LEU A 15 18.06 -3.33 -1.55
CA LEU A 15 16.75 -3.93 -1.75
C LEU A 15 16.87 -5.45 -1.74
N ALA A 16 16.23 -6.09 -0.77
CA ALA A 16 16.04 -7.54 -0.73
C ALA A 16 14.63 -7.86 -1.22
N VAL A 17 14.48 -8.18 -2.50
CA VAL A 17 13.21 -8.57 -3.12
C VAL A 17 13.18 -10.07 -3.35
N ARG A 18 12.07 -10.71 -3.00
CA ARG A 18 11.81 -12.13 -3.28
C ARG A 18 10.65 -12.28 -4.25
N ASP A 19 10.76 -13.27 -5.13
CA ASP A 19 9.74 -13.64 -6.11
C ASP A 19 9.34 -15.10 -5.89
N ARG A 20 8.04 -15.36 -5.83
CA ARG A 20 7.45 -16.67 -5.56
C ARG A 20 6.29 -16.92 -6.52
N THR A 21 5.85 -18.16 -6.61
CA THR A 21 4.67 -18.57 -7.39
C THR A 21 3.79 -19.47 -6.54
N GLY A 22 2.49 -19.24 -6.56
CA GLY A 22 1.49 -20.06 -5.87
C GLY A 22 1.18 -19.57 -4.45
N SER A 23 1.15 -20.47 -3.47
CA SER A 23 0.66 -20.17 -2.13
C SER A 23 1.51 -19.15 -1.37
N VAL A 24 0.85 -18.30 -0.60
CA VAL A 24 1.48 -17.30 0.27
C VAL A 24 2.20 -18.00 1.44
N SER A 25 3.51 -17.76 1.55
CA SER A 25 4.28 -18.17 2.74
C SER A 25 4.11 -17.13 3.85
N ILE A 26 3.42 -17.49 4.93
CA ILE A 26 3.22 -16.58 6.06
C ILE A 26 4.55 -16.18 6.70
N GLY A 27 5.53 -17.08 6.76
CA GLY A 27 6.88 -16.74 7.23
C GLY A 27 7.55 -15.64 6.40
N GLU A 28 7.35 -15.61 5.08
CA GLU A 28 7.89 -14.53 4.23
C GLU A 28 7.12 -13.21 4.43
N VAL A 29 5.80 -13.26 4.67
CA VAL A 29 5.02 -12.06 5.06
C VAL A 29 5.56 -11.47 6.37
N ILE A 30 5.85 -12.31 7.36
CA ILE A 30 6.46 -11.90 8.63
C ILE A 30 7.87 -11.34 8.40
N ALA A 31 8.66 -11.90 7.48
CA ALA A 31 9.98 -11.37 7.13
C ALA A 31 9.90 -9.95 6.52
N VAL A 32 8.84 -9.63 5.76
CA VAL A 32 8.59 -8.24 5.30
C VAL A 32 8.21 -7.35 6.47
N LEU A 33 7.33 -7.81 7.37
CA LEU A 33 6.92 -7.06 8.57
C LEU A 33 8.11 -6.72 9.48
N ASN A 34 9.07 -7.63 9.60
CA ASN A 34 10.30 -7.43 10.37
C ASN A 34 11.35 -6.57 9.64
N GLY A 35 11.13 -6.23 8.35
CA GLY A 35 12.11 -5.52 7.54
C GLY A 35 13.32 -6.37 7.11
N GLU A 36 13.26 -7.69 7.24
CA GLU A 36 14.30 -8.64 6.81
C GLU A 36 14.38 -8.73 5.28
N ILE A 37 13.24 -8.58 4.61
CA ILE A 37 13.12 -8.39 3.16
C ILE A 37 12.26 -7.15 2.88
N ASN A 38 12.52 -6.46 1.78
CA ASN A 38 11.89 -5.18 1.49
C ASN A 38 10.81 -5.28 0.42
N GLY A 39 10.73 -6.42 -0.27
CA GLY A 39 9.70 -6.72 -1.26
C GLY A 39 9.46 -8.22 -1.39
N LEU A 40 8.20 -8.58 -1.52
CA LEU A 40 7.75 -9.94 -1.79
C LEU A 40 6.70 -9.89 -2.90
N HIS A 41 6.97 -10.54 -4.01
CA HIS A 41 6.03 -10.73 -5.10
C HIS A 41 5.60 -12.19 -5.13
N ILE A 42 4.31 -12.43 -5.04
CA ILE A 42 3.72 -13.77 -5.08
C ILE A 42 2.84 -13.82 -6.32
N ARG A 43 3.31 -14.54 -7.33
CA ARG A 43 2.60 -14.74 -8.60
C ARG A 43 1.52 -15.79 -8.43
N GLN A 44 0.37 -15.55 -9.05
CA GLN A 44 -0.76 -16.50 -9.00
C GLN A 44 -1.11 -16.93 -7.56
N ALA A 45 -1.11 -15.95 -6.64
CA ALA A 45 -1.44 -16.16 -5.24
C ALA A 45 -2.92 -16.51 -5.04
N PHE A 46 -3.76 -16.05 -5.96
CA PHE A 46 -5.19 -16.40 -6.05
C PHE A 46 -5.61 -16.48 -7.53
N SER A 47 -6.77 -17.08 -7.78
CA SER A 47 -7.17 -17.35 -9.16
C SER A 47 -7.62 -16.09 -9.91
N THR A 48 -7.49 -16.12 -11.23
CA THR A 48 -7.96 -15.03 -12.09
C THR A 48 -9.48 -14.89 -12.07
N GLU A 49 -10.22 -15.99 -11.88
CA GLU A 49 -11.68 -16.00 -11.73
C GLU A 49 -12.10 -15.18 -10.51
N VAL A 50 -11.44 -15.35 -9.36
CA VAL A 50 -11.67 -14.55 -8.15
C VAL A 50 -11.34 -13.07 -8.42
N ALA A 51 -10.25 -12.78 -9.14
CA ALA A 51 -9.90 -11.40 -9.50
C ALA A 51 -10.94 -10.75 -10.42
N GLU A 52 -11.44 -11.50 -11.40
CA GLU A 52 -12.48 -11.02 -12.34
C GLU A 52 -13.80 -10.74 -11.63
N GLU A 53 -14.17 -11.58 -10.68
CA GLU A 53 -15.40 -11.40 -9.92
C GLU A 53 -15.35 -10.21 -8.98
N ILE A 54 -14.27 -10.06 -8.19
CA ILE A 54 -14.06 -8.86 -7.37
C ILE A 54 -14.06 -7.61 -8.27
N THR A 55 -13.50 -7.70 -9.49
CA THR A 55 -13.53 -6.63 -10.49
C THR A 55 -14.96 -6.29 -10.93
N ALA A 56 -15.80 -7.28 -11.18
CA ALA A 56 -17.21 -7.09 -11.52
C ALA A 56 -17.97 -6.45 -10.36
N ASN A 57 -17.79 -6.96 -9.14
CA ASN A 57 -18.39 -6.40 -7.93
C ASN A 57 -17.93 -4.96 -7.68
N PHE A 58 -16.66 -4.63 -7.92
CA PHE A 58 -16.16 -3.26 -7.85
C PHE A 58 -16.88 -2.34 -8.85
N THR A 59 -17.06 -2.78 -10.09
CA THR A 59 -17.65 -1.96 -11.15
C THR A 59 -19.11 -1.60 -10.88
N HIS A 60 -19.85 -2.50 -10.23
CA HIS A 60 -21.27 -2.32 -9.90
C HIS A 60 -21.51 -1.97 -8.43
N ASN A 61 -20.44 -1.66 -7.69
CA ASN A 61 -20.53 -1.39 -6.25
C ASN A 61 -21.27 -0.08 -5.98
N PRO A 62 -22.34 -0.07 -5.15
CA PRO A 62 -23.06 1.15 -4.83
C PRO A 62 -22.24 2.16 -4.01
N GLY A 63 -21.14 1.73 -3.38
CA GLY A 63 -20.17 2.57 -2.69
C GLY A 63 -19.04 3.10 -3.57
N LEU A 64 -19.10 2.90 -4.90
CA LEU A 64 -18.09 3.37 -5.84
C LEU A 64 -18.04 4.91 -5.85
N LYS A 65 -16.86 5.46 -5.60
CA LYS A 65 -16.59 6.89 -5.59
C LYS A 65 -15.54 7.25 -6.64
N GLU A 66 -15.60 8.49 -7.15
CA GLU A 66 -14.55 9.06 -7.99
C GLU A 66 -13.64 9.98 -7.17
N ARG A 67 -12.34 9.88 -7.44
CA ARG A 67 -11.34 10.81 -6.97
C ARG A 67 -10.74 11.54 -8.17
N ARG A 68 -10.76 12.87 -8.15
CA ARG A 68 -10.24 13.71 -9.23
C ARG A 68 -8.95 14.43 -8.84
N ASP A 69 -8.72 14.63 -7.55
CA ASP A 69 -7.59 15.40 -7.03
C ASP A 69 -6.38 14.51 -6.72
N GLY A 70 -5.21 14.98 -7.08
CA GLY A 70 -3.91 14.35 -6.79
C GLY A 70 -3.71 13.03 -7.51
N VAL A 71 -4.41 11.97 -7.11
CA VAL A 71 -4.34 10.63 -7.71
C VAL A 71 -5.73 10.28 -8.27
N PRO A 72 -6.02 10.62 -9.54
CA PRO A 72 -7.34 10.40 -10.12
C PRO A 72 -7.65 8.91 -10.29
N GLY A 73 -8.89 8.54 -10.00
CA GLY A 73 -9.34 7.15 -10.10
C GLY A 73 -10.71 6.92 -9.50
N GLN A 74 -11.12 5.65 -9.49
CA GLN A 74 -12.32 5.18 -8.83
C GLN A 74 -11.95 4.29 -7.65
N TYR A 75 -12.72 4.33 -6.57
CA TYR A 75 -12.42 3.54 -5.38
C TYR A 75 -13.68 3.15 -4.59
N VAL A 76 -13.54 2.05 -3.82
CA VAL A 76 -14.49 1.62 -2.79
C VAL A 76 -13.71 1.46 -1.49
N GLY A 77 -14.19 2.05 -0.40
CA GLY A 77 -13.54 2.03 0.91
C GLY A 77 -13.14 3.42 1.41
N ALA A 78 -12.39 3.47 2.50
CA ALA A 78 -11.84 4.68 3.12
C ALA A 78 -10.32 4.71 3.01
N SER A 79 -9.70 5.85 3.30
CA SER A 79 -8.24 6.00 3.32
C SER A 79 -7.82 6.90 4.46
N HIS A 80 -6.80 6.47 5.22
CA HIS A 80 -6.21 7.30 6.27
C HIS A 80 -5.37 8.46 5.71
N TYR A 81 -4.95 8.40 4.44
CA TYR A 81 -4.09 9.41 3.82
C TYR A 81 -4.74 10.79 3.81
N ARG A 82 -4.09 11.76 4.47
CA ARG A 82 -4.58 13.16 4.62
C ARG A 82 -5.97 13.28 5.26
N THR A 83 -6.38 12.26 6.02
CA THR A 83 -7.67 12.21 6.69
C THR A 83 -7.43 12.11 8.20
N SER A 84 -8.07 12.97 8.99
CA SER A 84 -7.95 12.88 10.45
C SER A 84 -8.58 11.58 10.98
N ALA A 85 -8.11 11.07 12.11
CA ALA A 85 -8.73 9.91 12.75
C ALA A 85 -10.23 10.15 13.05
N ALA A 86 -10.61 11.41 13.34
CA ALA A 86 -12.00 11.81 13.56
C ALA A 86 -12.90 11.62 12.33
N ALA A 87 -12.34 11.67 11.12
CA ALA A 87 -13.07 11.45 9.87
C ALA A 87 -12.88 10.03 9.33
N TYR A 88 -11.64 9.50 9.37
CA TYR A 88 -11.28 8.20 8.80
C TYR A 88 -12.06 7.03 9.40
N TYR A 89 -12.10 6.92 10.75
CA TYR A 89 -12.76 5.76 11.36
C TYR A 89 -14.28 5.74 11.17
N PRO A 90 -15.02 6.86 11.34
CA PRO A 90 -16.45 6.88 11.00
C PRO A 90 -16.72 6.62 9.51
N GLU A 91 -15.88 7.15 8.60
CA GLU A 91 -15.99 6.84 7.17
C GLU A 91 -15.78 5.34 6.93
N SER A 92 -14.74 4.73 7.55
CA SER A 92 -14.47 3.31 7.44
C SER A 92 -15.66 2.46 7.88
N GLU A 93 -16.32 2.81 8.99
CA GLU A 93 -17.54 2.11 9.43
C GLU A 93 -18.69 2.27 8.41
N SER A 94 -18.89 3.47 7.89
CA SER A 94 -20.00 3.76 6.97
C SER A 94 -19.86 3.06 5.63
N VAL A 95 -18.62 2.83 5.15
CA VAL A 95 -18.36 2.17 3.87
C VAL A 95 -18.11 0.67 3.98
N ARG A 96 -18.05 0.12 5.20
CA ARG A 96 -17.79 -1.31 5.44
C ARG A 96 -18.70 -2.25 4.64
N PRO A 97 -20.04 -2.06 4.59
CA PRO A 97 -20.90 -2.93 3.80
C PRO A 97 -20.54 -2.93 2.30
N PHE A 98 -20.05 -1.81 1.78
CA PHE A 98 -19.61 -1.72 0.38
C PHE A 98 -18.28 -2.42 0.15
N VAL A 99 -17.37 -2.40 1.13
CA VAL A 99 -16.11 -3.15 1.08
C VAL A 99 -16.38 -4.66 1.14
N GLU A 100 -17.26 -5.10 2.02
CA GLU A 100 -17.68 -6.51 2.14
C GLU A 100 -18.36 -7.00 0.85
N ALA A 101 -19.17 -6.16 0.20
CA ALA A 101 -19.81 -6.48 -1.07
C ALA A 101 -18.83 -6.66 -2.25
N LEU A 102 -17.54 -6.32 -2.10
CA LEU A 102 -16.53 -6.63 -3.12
C LEU A 102 -16.29 -8.14 -3.26
N PHE A 103 -16.48 -8.90 -2.18
CA PHE A 103 -16.10 -10.32 -2.15
C PHE A 103 -17.24 -11.28 -2.50
N GLY A 104 -18.51 -10.85 -2.35
CA GLY A 104 -19.66 -11.71 -2.64
C GLY A 104 -19.65 -13.00 -1.79
N ASP A 105 -20.01 -14.11 -2.43
CA ASP A 105 -20.07 -15.44 -1.79
C ASP A 105 -18.78 -16.26 -1.98
N PHE A 106 -17.71 -15.65 -2.51
CA PHE A 106 -16.48 -16.35 -2.90
C PHE A 106 -15.39 -16.32 -1.83
N VAL A 107 -14.33 -17.11 -2.11
CA VAL A 107 -13.12 -17.11 -1.30
C VAL A 107 -12.47 -15.72 -1.35
N ASP A 108 -12.53 -15.03 -0.25
CA ASP A 108 -11.91 -13.72 -0.07
C ASP A 108 -10.41 -13.88 0.19
N PRO A 109 -9.55 -13.47 -0.75
CA PRO A 109 -8.12 -13.63 -0.59
C PRO A 109 -7.54 -12.73 0.50
N VAL A 110 -8.21 -11.60 0.82
CA VAL A 110 -7.75 -10.64 1.85
C VAL A 110 -8.03 -11.21 3.24
N HIS A 111 -9.26 -11.65 3.51
CA HIS A 111 -9.59 -12.30 4.78
C HIS A 111 -8.81 -13.60 4.96
N GLY A 112 -8.64 -14.37 3.88
CA GLY A 112 -7.83 -15.60 3.92
C GLY A 112 -6.39 -15.34 4.39
N LEU A 113 -5.73 -14.32 3.84
CA LEU A 113 -4.38 -13.93 4.26
C LEU A 113 -4.36 -13.35 5.68
N PHE A 114 -5.30 -12.46 6.01
CA PHE A 114 -5.43 -11.88 7.34
C PHE A 114 -5.57 -12.96 8.42
N ASP A 115 -6.46 -13.92 8.21
CA ASP A 115 -6.70 -15.01 9.16
C ASP A 115 -5.51 -15.97 9.29
N ALA A 116 -4.83 -16.26 8.17
CA ALA A 116 -3.64 -17.09 8.19
C ALA A 116 -2.50 -16.40 8.96
N LEU A 117 -2.27 -15.10 8.72
CA LEU A 117 -1.28 -14.31 9.43
C LEU A 117 -1.64 -14.18 10.92
N LYS A 118 -2.90 -13.95 11.24
CA LYS A 118 -3.40 -13.87 12.62
C LYS A 118 -3.15 -15.16 13.39
N ARG A 119 -3.43 -16.31 12.78
CA ARG A 119 -3.15 -17.62 13.40
C ARG A 119 -1.68 -17.82 13.67
N GLU A 120 -0.80 -17.42 12.75
CA GLU A 120 0.65 -17.57 12.93
C GLU A 120 1.19 -16.66 14.03
N LEU A 121 0.84 -15.37 13.99
CA LEU A 121 1.28 -14.37 14.97
C LEU A 121 0.79 -14.73 16.40
N ASN A 122 -0.43 -15.28 16.53
CA ASN A 122 -0.96 -15.71 17.82
C ASN A 122 -0.12 -16.81 18.48
N LYS A 123 0.58 -17.67 17.73
CA LYS A 123 1.52 -18.67 18.29
C LYS A 123 2.68 -18.03 19.05
N HIS A 124 2.97 -16.78 18.72
CA HIS A 124 4.03 -15.97 19.35
C HIS A 124 3.48 -14.92 20.31
N SER A 125 2.21 -15.03 20.73
CA SER A 125 1.52 -14.06 21.59
C SER A 125 1.47 -12.65 20.98
N ILE A 126 1.42 -12.54 19.65
CA ILE A 126 1.29 -11.29 18.91
C ILE A 126 -0.15 -11.17 18.40
N GLU A 127 -0.86 -10.13 18.81
CA GLU A 127 -2.19 -9.81 18.31
C GLU A 127 -2.10 -9.22 16.88
N LEU A 128 -2.93 -9.71 15.94
CA LEU A 128 -3.21 -9.01 14.68
C LEU A 128 -4.68 -8.58 14.67
N ARG A 129 -4.91 -7.32 14.44
CA ARG A 129 -6.25 -6.75 14.30
C ARG A 129 -6.29 -5.52 13.41
N LEU A 130 -7.50 -5.13 13.01
CA LEU A 130 -7.71 -3.84 12.37
C LEU A 130 -7.39 -2.69 13.33
N ALA A 131 -6.82 -1.62 12.79
CA ALA A 131 -6.63 -0.36 13.52
C ALA A 131 -7.99 0.21 13.95
N ARG A 132 -8.06 0.79 15.15
CA ARG A 132 -9.31 1.29 15.74
C ARG A 132 -9.09 2.55 16.57
N SER A 133 -10.18 3.23 16.82
CA SER A 133 -10.29 4.32 17.80
C SER A 133 -11.62 4.19 18.55
N ALA A 134 -11.89 5.12 19.48
CA ALA A 134 -13.23 5.22 20.11
C ALA A 134 -14.35 5.53 19.09
N ARG A 135 -14.00 5.90 17.84
CA ARG A 135 -14.94 6.32 16.78
C ARG A 135 -15.21 5.25 15.73
N GLY A 136 -14.59 4.09 15.84
CA GLY A 136 -14.76 2.98 14.88
C GLY A 136 -13.46 2.26 14.57
N GLN A 137 -13.49 1.45 13.54
CA GLN A 137 -12.44 0.52 13.13
C GLN A 137 -12.13 0.71 11.63
N ALA A 138 -10.89 0.52 11.24
CA ALA A 138 -10.44 0.52 9.85
C ALA A 138 -11.13 -0.59 9.04
N ASN A 139 -11.11 -0.45 7.71
CA ASN A 139 -11.51 -1.52 6.81
C ASN A 139 -10.38 -2.51 6.56
N ILE A 140 -10.76 -3.72 6.16
CA ILE A 140 -9.80 -4.78 5.82
C ILE A 140 -9.08 -4.50 4.51
N CYS A 141 -9.70 -3.78 3.58
CA CYS A 141 -9.08 -3.32 2.34
C CYS A 141 -9.79 -2.10 1.77
N ARG A 142 -9.15 -1.49 0.77
CA ARG A 142 -9.75 -0.51 -0.14
C ARG A 142 -9.46 -0.95 -1.57
N ALA A 143 -10.51 -1.01 -2.41
CA ALA A 143 -10.33 -1.19 -3.84
C ALA A 143 -10.04 0.15 -4.52
N PHE A 144 -9.02 0.20 -5.39
CA PHE A 144 -8.67 1.40 -6.13
C PHE A 144 -8.32 1.09 -7.59
N CYS A 145 -8.96 1.82 -8.52
CA CYS A 145 -8.71 1.77 -9.95
C CYS A 145 -8.13 3.11 -10.41
N TRP A 146 -6.87 3.13 -10.86
CA TRP A 146 -6.20 4.35 -11.32
C TRP A 146 -6.71 4.79 -12.68
N SER A 147 -6.87 6.12 -12.86
CA SER A 147 -7.21 6.73 -14.16
C SER A 147 -6.19 7.77 -14.62
N GLY A 148 -5.10 7.97 -13.86
CA GLY A 148 -4.07 8.95 -14.19
C GLY A 148 -3.30 8.61 -15.48
N ALA A 149 -3.06 9.64 -16.32
CA ALA A 149 -2.38 9.57 -17.60
C ALA A 149 -1.06 10.37 -17.62
N GLY A 150 -0.39 10.52 -16.47
CA GLY A 150 0.89 11.24 -16.36
C GLY A 150 2.10 10.35 -16.59
N SER A 151 3.28 10.85 -16.24
CA SER A 151 4.54 10.09 -16.23
C SER A 151 4.48 8.91 -15.26
N PHE A 152 3.62 9.01 -14.25
CA PHE A 152 3.26 7.97 -13.31
C PHE A 152 1.75 7.95 -13.11
N ALA A 153 1.18 6.77 -12.90
CA ALA A 153 -0.19 6.64 -12.42
C ALA A 153 -0.29 7.00 -10.92
N LEU A 154 0.81 6.81 -10.18
CA LEU A 154 1.01 7.30 -8.82
C LEU A 154 2.49 7.72 -8.70
N GLU A 155 2.72 9.01 -8.45
CA GLU A 155 4.04 9.61 -8.37
C GLU A 155 4.89 8.99 -7.25
N PRO A 156 6.24 9.11 -7.32
CA PRO A 156 7.14 8.59 -6.30
C PRO A 156 6.83 9.11 -4.89
N HIS A 157 6.70 8.20 -3.94
CA HIS A 157 6.34 8.50 -2.55
C HIS A 157 6.86 7.45 -1.57
N ASP A 158 6.79 7.77 -0.28
CA ASP A 158 6.92 6.82 0.83
C ASP A 158 5.69 6.86 1.73
N ASP A 159 5.36 5.72 2.35
CA ASP A 159 4.18 5.60 3.19
C ASP A 159 4.42 6.00 4.65
N VAL A 160 5.69 6.10 5.09
CA VAL A 160 6.00 6.40 6.50
C VAL A 160 5.60 7.81 6.88
N ALA A 161 5.80 8.80 5.97
CA ALA A 161 5.44 10.18 6.26
C ALA A 161 3.94 10.33 6.54
N GLN A 162 3.07 9.65 5.77
CA GLN A 162 1.63 9.70 5.98
C GLN A 162 1.20 9.01 7.30
N VAL A 163 1.89 7.93 7.69
CA VAL A 163 1.63 7.23 8.94
C VAL A 163 2.07 8.06 10.14
N LEU A 164 3.24 8.72 10.08
CA LEU A 164 3.70 9.68 11.09
C LEU A 164 2.70 10.81 11.32
N ASN A 165 2.02 11.25 10.28
CA ASN A 165 1.07 12.37 10.31
C ASN A 165 -0.41 11.92 10.43
N ALA A 166 -0.67 10.65 10.74
CA ALA A 166 -2.04 10.13 10.95
C ALA A 166 -2.75 10.72 12.19
N GLY A 167 -2.03 11.51 13.00
CA GLY A 167 -2.54 12.15 14.20
C GLY A 167 -2.30 11.34 15.47
N ASN A 168 -2.19 12.04 16.60
CA ASN A 168 -1.91 11.40 17.90
C ASN A 168 -3.11 10.60 18.46
N ASP A 169 -4.30 10.82 17.94
CA ASP A 169 -5.53 10.11 18.26
C ASP A 169 -5.75 8.86 17.41
N SER A 170 -4.81 8.57 16.48
CA SER A 170 -4.78 7.37 15.66
C SER A 170 -3.65 6.42 16.11
N GLU A 171 -4.00 5.18 16.44
CA GLU A 171 -2.99 4.17 16.79
C GLU A 171 -2.10 3.78 15.58
N ILE A 172 -2.50 4.11 14.35
CA ILE A 172 -1.72 3.92 13.13
C ILE A 172 -0.35 4.62 13.22
N SER A 173 -0.30 5.81 13.84
CA SER A 173 0.94 6.58 13.97
C SER A 173 2.05 5.84 14.75
N ALA A 174 1.69 4.91 15.62
CA ALA A 174 2.66 4.10 16.37
C ALA A 174 3.46 3.16 15.45
N VAL A 175 2.90 2.77 14.28
CA VAL A 175 3.57 1.89 13.31
C VAL A 175 4.75 2.57 12.63
N ALA A 176 4.77 3.89 12.51
CA ALA A 176 5.81 4.63 11.81
C ALA A 176 7.24 4.45 12.36
N LYS A 177 7.39 3.93 13.57
CA LYS A 177 8.68 3.58 14.18
C LYS A 177 9.23 2.23 13.70
N ASN A 178 8.41 1.46 13.01
CA ASN A 178 8.69 0.12 12.52
C ASN A 178 8.50 0.09 10.98
N THR A 179 8.51 -1.11 10.40
CA THR A 179 8.23 -1.27 8.97
C THR A 179 6.74 -1.02 8.71
N VAL A 180 6.44 -0.07 7.82
CA VAL A 180 5.10 0.13 7.25
C VAL A 180 5.03 -0.71 5.98
N VAL A 181 4.26 -1.78 6.01
CA VAL A 181 4.12 -2.66 4.85
C VAL A 181 2.92 -2.24 4.02
N ALA A 182 3.14 -1.93 2.74
CA ALA A 182 2.06 -1.80 1.76
C ALA A 182 1.81 -3.18 1.12
N LEU A 183 0.58 -3.66 1.23
CA LEU A 183 0.13 -4.96 0.73
C LEU A 183 -0.96 -4.75 -0.32
N ASN A 184 -0.74 -5.28 -1.51
CA ASN A 184 -1.63 -5.11 -2.64
C ASN A 184 -2.00 -6.45 -3.29
N PHE A 185 -3.30 -6.66 -3.55
CA PHE A 185 -3.85 -7.78 -4.31
C PHE A 185 -4.25 -7.27 -5.69
N TYR A 186 -3.64 -7.77 -6.75
CA TYR A 186 -3.86 -7.27 -8.10
C TYR A 186 -5.01 -7.98 -8.79
N LEU A 187 -6.08 -7.23 -9.06
CA LEU A 187 -7.31 -7.75 -9.66
C LEU A 187 -7.28 -7.61 -11.19
N ARG A 188 -6.70 -6.51 -11.67
CA ARG A 188 -6.61 -6.20 -13.09
C ARG A 188 -5.38 -5.34 -13.35
N MET A 189 -4.64 -5.65 -14.42
CA MET A 189 -3.51 -4.86 -14.87
C MET A 189 -3.77 -4.29 -16.26
N PRO A 190 -3.22 -3.11 -16.59
CA PRO A 190 -3.22 -2.58 -17.94
C PRO A 190 -2.39 -3.47 -18.87
N GLU A 191 -2.60 -3.36 -20.17
CA GLU A 191 -1.79 -4.09 -21.17
C GLU A 191 -0.34 -3.59 -21.16
N GLU A 192 -0.15 -2.28 -20.94
CA GLU A 192 1.16 -1.65 -20.87
C GLU A 192 1.27 -0.74 -19.64
N GLY A 193 2.43 -0.79 -18.96
CA GLY A 193 2.73 0.04 -17.80
C GLY A 193 2.01 -0.40 -16.53
N GLY A 194 1.81 0.55 -15.61
CA GLY A 194 1.15 0.30 -14.32
C GLY A 194 1.96 -0.57 -13.35
N SER A 195 3.24 -0.79 -13.60
CA SER A 195 4.14 -1.56 -12.73
C SER A 195 4.37 -0.84 -11.41
N LEU A 196 4.50 -1.61 -10.33
CA LEU A 196 5.00 -1.10 -9.07
C LEU A 196 6.53 -0.97 -9.19
N ARG A 197 7.04 0.24 -9.00
CA ARG A 197 8.48 0.54 -8.96
C ARG A 197 8.89 0.86 -7.54
N ILE A 198 10.03 0.34 -7.10
CA ILE A 198 10.65 0.65 -5.82
C ILE A 198 12.10 1.09 -6.06
N TRP A 199 12.55 2.17 -5.42
CA TRP A 199 13.93 2.63 -5.45
C TRP A 199 14.71 2.14 -4.23
N SER A 200 15.98 1.84 -4.41
CA SER A 200 16.93 1.44 -3.35
C SER A 200 17.25 2.61 -2.40
N HIS A 201 16.21 3.29 -1.91
CA HIS A 201 16.36 4.43 -1.00
C HIS A 201 15.20 4.54 -0.02
N LYS A 202 15.55 4.59 1.25
CA LYS A 202 14.63 4.81 2.37
C LYS A 202 14.87 6.24 2.88
N PRO A 203 13.98 7.20 2.58
CA PRO A 203 14.24 8.60 2.87
C PRO A 203 14.25 8.87 4.37
N THR A 204 15.21 9.68 4.78
CA THR A 204 15.31 10.22 6.14
C THR A 204 14.39 11.44 6.30
N VAL A 205 14.26 11.96 7.53
CA VAL A 205 13.59 13.23 7.78
C VAL A 205 14.25 14.39 7.01
N VAL A 206 15.59 14.36 6.88
CA VAL A 206 16.34 15.37 6.13
C VAL A 206 16.02 15.29 4.64
N ASP A 207 15.93 14.08 4.09
CA ASP A 207 15.57 13.87 2.68
C ASP A 207 14.16 14.39 2.40
N ARG A 208 13.17 14.02 3.22
CA ARG A 208 11.79 14.52 3.09
C ARG A 208 11.74 16.04 3.13
N LYS A 209 12.48 16.66 4.05
CA LYS A 209 12.57 18.11 4.18
C LYS A 209 13.17 18.76 2.92
N SER A 210 14.25 18.22 2.40
CA SER A 210 14.90 18.73 1.20
C SER A 210 14.01 18.67 -0.05
N GLN A 211 13.08 17.70 -0.07
CA GLN A 211 12.11 17.51 -1.15
C GLN A 211 10.76 18.20 -0.91
N GLY A 212 10.57 18.85 0.25
CA GLY A 212 9.31 19.51 0.61
C GLY A 212 8.13 18.56 0.86
N VAL A 213 8.43 17.31 1.24
CA VAL A 213 7.42 16.24 1.43
C VAL A 213 7.37 15.70 2.87
N GLU A 214 7.78 16.48 3.84
CA GLU A 214 7.89 16.08 5.26
C GLU A 214 6.62 15.46 5.83
N THR A 215 5.46 16.01 5.45
CA THR A 215 4.16 15.59 6.00
C THR A 215 3.42 14.61 5.11
N THR A 216 3.77 14.53 3.85
CA THR A 216 3.02 13.73 2.86
C THR A 216 3.79 12.53 2.34
N GLY A 217 5.14 12.61 2.32
CA GLY A 217 5.98 11.62 1.60
C GLY A 217 5.73 11.61 0.10
N TYR A 218 5.11 12.67 -0.48
CA TYR A 218 4.59 12.68 -1.85
C TYR A 218 4.52 14.12 -2.41
N PRO A 219 4.92 14.37 -3.67
CA PRO A 219 5.73 13.51 -4.53
C PRO A 219 7.24 13.82 -4.41
N TYR A 220 8.09 12.83 -4.56
CA TYR A 220 9.55 13.03 -4.73
C TYR A 220 9.88 13.44 -6.16
N SER A 221 10.87 14.36 -6.33
CA SER A 221 11.30 14.79 -7.66
C SER A 221 12.07 13.69 -8.40
N LEU A 222 11.88 13.58 -9.71
CA LEU A 222 12.57 12.59 -10.53
C LEU A 222 14.08 12.83 -10.58
N GLY A 223 14.52 14.08 -10.58
CA GLY A 223 15.95 14.42 -10.52
C GLY A 223 16.63 13.90 -9.24
N TYR A 224 15.91 13.88 -8.12
CA TYR A 224 16.40 13.29 -6.86
C TYR A 224 16.60 11.77 -6.98
N LEU A 225 15.77 11.10 -7.79
CA LEU A 225 15.71 9.63 -7.91
C LEU A 225 16.58 9.08 -9.07
N GLU A 226 17.12 9.95 -9.93
CA GLU A 226 17.75 9.57 -11.20
C GLU A 226 18.89 8.56 -11.04
N ALA A 227 19.76 8.79 -10.06
CA ALA A 227 20.93 7.94 -9.80
C ALA A 227 20.64 6.75 -8.86
N ILE A 228 19.43 6.62 -8.33
CA ILE A 228 19.12 5.58 -7.37
C ILE A 228 18.71 4.30 -8.11
N PRO A 229 19.33 3.13 -7.82
CA PRO A 229 18.91 1.85 -8.37
C PRO A 229 17.43 1.57 -8.05
N LYS A 230 16.72 0.94 -8.99
CA LYS A 230 15.30 0.65 -8.89
C LYS A 230 14.97 -0.77 -9.33
N HIS A 231 13.85 -1.27 -8.83
CA HIS A 231 13.28 -2.56 -9.22
C HIS A 231 11.81 -2.36 -9.64
N ASP A 232 11.43 -2.97 -10.77
CA ASP A 232 10.07 -2.92 -11.29
C ASP A 232 9.43 -4.32 -11.16
N PHE A 233 8.33 -4.40 -10.42
CA PHE A 233 7.54 -5.62 -10.28
C PHE A 233 6.68 -5.83 -11.53
N GLN A 234 6.84 -6.97 -12.20
CA GLN A 234 6.03 -7.38 -13.36
C GLN A 234 4.77 -8.09 -12.88
N LEU A 235 3.74 -7.31 -12.56
CA LEU A 235 2.51 -7.76 -11.89
C LEU A 235 1.44 -8.19 -12.88
N LYS A 236 0.64 -9.18 -12.49
CA LYS A 236 -0.52 -9.68 -13.23
C LYS A 236 -1.74 -9.80 -12.31
N ALA A 237 -2.93 -9.98 -12.88
CA ALA A 237 -4.10 -10.36 -12.11
C ALA A 237 -3.86 -11.70 -11.38
N GLY A 238 -4.29 -11.79 -10.13
CA GLY A 238 -4.03 -12.93 -9.24
C GLY A 238 -2.73 -12.83 -8.43
N ASP A 239 -1.90 -11.82 -8.67
CA ASP A 239 -0.66 -11.61 -7.91
C ASP A 239 -0.92 -10.83 -6.61
N ILE A 240 -0.03 -11.06 -5.64
CA ILE A 240 0.08 -10.25 -4.42
C ILE A 240 1.48 -9.64 -4.38
N ALA A 241 1.58 -8.36 -4.01
CA ALA A 241 2.87 -7.75 -3.67
C ALA A 241 2.82 -7.10 -2.30
N LEU A 242 3.86 -7.35 -1.52
CA LEU A 242 4.15 -6.66 -0.27
C LEU A 242 5.45 -5.90 -0.44
N ILE A 243 5.49 -4.66 0.00
CA ILE A 243 6.72 -3.87 0.05
C ILE A 243 6.86 -3.17 1.39
N ASP A 244 8.10 -2.95 1.83
CA ASP A 244 8.39 -1.95 2.85
C ASP A 244 8.11 -0.56 2.27
N GLY A 245 6.96 -0.01 2.62
CA GLY A 245 6.50 1.32 2.19
C GLY A 245 7.38 2.47 2.68
N GLY A 246 8.38 2.19 3.52
CA GLY A 246 9.42 3.14 3.88
C GLY A 246 10.41 3.42 2.75
N PHE A 247 10.54 2.55 1.75
CA PHE A 247 11.27 2.84 0.53
C PHE A 247 10.43 3.71 -0.41
N ILE A 248 11.10 4.60 -1.17
CA ILE A 248 10.40 5.36 -2.20
C ILE A 248 9.91 4.40 -3.27
N HIS A 249 8.62 4.51 -3.61
CA HIS A 249 7.98 3.68 -4.62
C HIS A 249 6.95 4.47 -5.42
N ALA A 250 6.57 3.94 -6.57
CA ALA A 250 5.64 4.57 -7.50
C ALA A 250 4.85 3.54 -8.31
N VAL A 251 3.80 3.99 -8.99
CA VAL A 251 3.17 3.24 -10.07
C VAL A 251 3.55 3.90 -11.38
N THR A 252 4.23 3.15 -12.26
CA THR A 252 4.63 3.67 -13.58
C THR A 252 3.43 4.09 -14.42
N ALA A 253 3.67 4.93 -15.42
CA ALA A 253 2.64 5.29 -16.39
C ALA A 253 1.92 4.05 -16.93
N GLN A 254 0.66 4.18 -17.23
CA GLN A 254 -0.15 3.13 -17.83
C GLN A 254 -0.81 3.64 -19.11
N SER A 255 -1.14 2.74 -20.02
CA SER A 255 -1.90 3.11 -21.20
C SER A 255 -3.27 3.68 -20.80
N THR A 256 -3.71 4.74 -21.48
CA THR A 256 -5.01 5.37 -21.23
C THR A 256 -6.15 4.65 -21.94
N ASN A 257 -5.81 3.82 -22.92
CA ASN A 257 -6.74 3.02 -23.72
C ASN A 257 -6.78 1.60 -23.15
N GLY A 258 -7.99 1.07 -22.93
CA GLY A 258 -8.15 -0.32 -22.50
C GLY A 258 -8.28 -0.50 -20.99
N ARG A 259 -7.72 -1.60 -20.49
CA ARG A 259 -7.82 -2.03 -19.09
C ARG A 259 -6.98 -1.13 -18.17
N ARG A 260 -7.57 -0.69 -17.07
CA ARG A 260 -6.88 0.11 -16.04
C ARG A 260 -6.46 -0.79 -14.87
N ARG A 261 -5.38 -0.41 -14.20
CA ARG A 261 -4.91 -1.09 -12.99
C ARG A 261 -5.96 -0.98 -11.88
N LEU A 262 -6.41 -2.14 -11.38
CA LEU A 262 -7.31 -2.25 -10.24
C LEU A 262 -6.69 -3.21 -9.22
N LEU A 263 -6.70 -2.82 -7.95
CA LEU A 263 -6.20 -3.65 -6.86
C LEU A 263 -6.97 -3.41 -5.57
N LEU A 264 -6.79 -4.33 -4.61
CA LEU A 264 -7.12 -4.11 -3.20
C LEU A 264 -5.85 -3.69 -2.46
N ASN A 265 -5.93 -2.55 -1.79
CA ASN A 265 -4.81 -1.96 -1.05
C ASN A 265 -5.02 -2.09 0.45
N ASN A 266 -3.93 -2.40 1.14
CA ASN A 266 -3.87 -2.52 2.60
C ASN A 266 -2.51 -2.05 3.10
N PHE A 267 -2.48 -1.70 4.37
CA PHE A 267 -1.25 -1.46 5.13
C PHE A 267 -1.23 -2.31 6.38
N LEU A 268 -0.06 -2.73 6.79
CA LEU A 268 0.13 -3.42 8.06
C LEU A 268 1.51 -3.11 8.65
N GLY A 269 1.65 -3.26 9.97
CA GLY A 269 2.92 -3.06 10.65
C GLY A 269 2.80 -3.18 12.17
N PHE A 270 3.94 -3.37 12.83
CA PHE A 270 4.00 -3.43 14.27
C PHE A 270 3.77 -2.06 14.89
N ALA A 271 2.71 -1.92 15.69
CA ALA A 271 2.50 -0.76 16.56
C ALA A 271 3.25 -0.92 17.89
N ARG A 272 3.38 -2.16 18.37
CA ARG A 272 4.14 -2.60 19.55
C ARG A 272 4.68 -4.01 19.28
N PRO A 273 5.65 -4.51 20.08
CA PRO A 273 6.20 -5.86 19.89
C PRO A 273 5.16 -6.99 19.93
N ASP A 274 4.02 -6.76 20.62
CA ASP A 274 2.91 -7.69 20.80
C ASP A 274 1.67 -7.37 19.94
N LEU A 275 1.75 -6.36 19.06
CA LEU A 275 0.60 -5.89 18.28
C LEU A 275 0.98 -5.49 16.86
N VAL A 276 0.39 -6.17 15.88
CA VAL A 276 0.36 -5.77 14.47
C VAL A 276 -1.00 -5.14 14.16
N LEU A 277 -0.99 -3.97 13.55
CA LEU A 277 -2.18 -3.30 13.03
C LEU A 277 -2.31 -3.52 11.53
N TRP A 278 -3.57 -3.59 11.07
CA TRP A 278 -3.96 -3.65 9.66
C TRP A 278 -4.95 -2.52 9.38
N TRP A 279 -4.77 -1.78 8.28
CA TRP A 279 -5.63 -0.64 7.92
C TRP A 279 -5.59 -0.33 6.41
N THR A 280 -6.30 0.76 5.99
CA THR A 280 -6.34 1.26 4.60
C THR A 280 -6.15 2.77 4.50
#